data_3f3c4e67f8b7657934a7db4f62d69652
#
_entry.id   3f3c4e67f8b7657934a7db4f62d69652
#
_cell.length_a   1.000
_cell.length_b   1.000
_cell.length_c   1.000
_cell.angle_alpha   90.00
_cell.angle_beta   90.00
_cell.angle_gamma   90.00
#
_symmetry.space_group_name_H-M   'P 1'
#
loop_
_entity.id
_entity.type
_entity.pdbx_description
1 polymer ?
#
loop_
_entity_poly.entity_id
_entity_poly.type
_entity_poly.pdbx_seq_one_letter_code
_entity_poly.pdbx_strand_id
1 'polypeptide(L)'
;MGRALLPGLGIALGFGIAFGYLLFPGPCALAAAGAALVAAAWRRSVPLLWVATFALGLGLPQPADLPPHLVFQLPNLREVTGRVLDIPEPRTKNVSFTLALDNLPVLLLAYVPAEPPVAPGDRVKVIGGWGLPQPEGWRTSLARRGIHGLFWADEVEILAPGPPSLTRWASHVRQALLTHLYRVAPEGTERASPALDLLAALLVGARGRLPSEEQEAFRLAGVAHILALSGLHVGILAAGGWWLLGLVRIRPAWRYLVLVPAVGFYVLLGGARVSLVRAAIMFALLGLFWLLWERGWVLRKWLDPLQGLAFAAVLVLTLWPWSALEAGFQLSFLATAGIIVFLPTWTGSELRARLPGWARRPADLFAVTLCAQMGSMPIIGSVFGYLSPYGLLANVLLVPWTGLILWGGIFLLALSALPASMPVGSWAERVLIAPYTAAVRGLASLPGASLPVGPQLGLWWLCAALGVLLLRAVLDETGPGHGPLHHRAAPR
;
A
#
# COMPACT_ATOMS: atom_id res chain seq x y z
N MET A 1 29.69 -5.38 -8.04
CA MET A 1 29.53 -4.56 -6.81
C MET A 1 28.31 -3.64 -6.82
N GLY A 2 27.88 -3.04 -7.93
CA GLY A 2 26.76 -2.07 -7.92
C GLY A 2 25.35 -2.63 -7.74
N ARG A 3 25.12 -3.93 -7.98
CA ARG A 3 23.75 -4.53 -7.91
C ARG A 3 23.20 -4.74 -6.49
N ALA A 4 24.06 -4.85 -5.48
CA ALA A 4 23.64 -5.12 -4.09
C ALA A 4 23.65 -3.86 -3.19
N LEU A 5 24.05 -2.71 -3.69
CA LEU A 5 24.26 -1.51 -2.87
C LEU A 5 22.91 -0.97 -2.32
N LEU A 6 21.97 -0.61 -3.20
CA LEU A 6 20.70 -0.02 -2.80
C LEU A 6 19.81 -0.98 -1.98
N PRO A 7 19.67 -2.27 -2.37
CA PRO A 7 18.96 -3.24 -1.53
C PRO A 7 19.54 -3.33 -0.13
N GLY A 8 20.88 -3.39 0.00
CA GLY A 8 21.53 -3.41 1.31
C GLY A 8 21.29 -2.15 2.14
N LEU A 9 21.28 -0.98 1.51
CA LEU A 9 20.97 0.29 2.19
C LEU A 9 19.52 0.30 2.71
N GLY A 10 18.55 -0.14 1.90
CA GLY A 10 17.15 -0.22 2.33
C GLY A 10 16.95 -1.17 3.52
N ILE A 11 17.59 -2.33 3.48
CA ILE A 11 17.58 -3.31 4.58
C ILE A 11 18.26 -2.71 5.82
N ALA A 12 19.44 -2.13 5.70
CA ALA A 12 20.16 -1.54 6.82
C ALA A 12 19.37 -0.41 7.47
N LEU A 13 18.72 0.46 6.69
CA LEU A 13 17.86 1.52 7.21
C LEU A 13 16.65 0.95 7.96
N GLY A 14 15.97 -0.04 7.40
CA GLY A 14 14.82 -0.69 8.03
C GLY A 14 15.18 -1.36 9.36
N PHE A 15 16.29 -2.10 9.40
CA PHE A 15 16.80 -2.68 10.65
C PHE A 15 17.21 -1.60 11.65
N GLY A 16 17.84 -0.52 11.20
CA GLY A 16 18.22 0.61 12.05
C GLY A 16 17.00 1.26 12.72
N ILE A 17 15.92 1.47 11.96
CA ILE A 17 14.66 2.00 12.49
C ILE A 17 14.05 1.05 13.51
N ALA A 18 13.99 -0.26 13.20
CA ALA A 18 13.44 -1.26 14.11
C ALA A 18 14.24 -1.37 15.42
N PHE A 19 15.58 -1.37 15.34
CA PHE A 19 16.44 -1.35 16.52
C PHE A 19 16.33 -0.04 17.29
N GLY A 20 16.22 1.10 16.60
CA GLY A 20 15.99 2.38 17.22
C GLY A 20 14.73 2.41 18.07
N TYR A 21 13.65 1.79 17.57
CA TYR A 21 12.40 1.64 18.32
C TYR A 21 12.57 0.82 19.62
N LEU A 22 13.43 -0.21 19.60
CA LEU A 22 13.66 -1.08 20.75
C LEU A 22 14.62 -0.45 21.78
N LEU A 23 15.62 0.31 21.34
CA LEU A 23 16.74 0.76 22.18
C LEU A 23 16.74 2.25 22.49
N PHE A 24 15.82 3.04 21.92
CA PHE A 24 15.72 4.50 22.09
C PHE A 24 17.04 5.27 21.84
N PRO A 25 17.84 4.96 20.82
CA PRO A 25 19.01 5.74 20.52
C PRO A 25 18.59 7.13 19.98
N GLY A 26 19.22 8.14 20.45
CA GLY A 26 18.92 9.53 20.14
C GLY A 26 19.91 10.16 19.15
N PRO A 27 20.20 11.45 19.36
CA PRO A 27 21.07 12.26 18.48
C PRO A 27 22.45 11.67 18.23
N CYS A 28 22.97 10.86 19.16
CA CYS A 28 24.27 10.19 19.02
C CYS A 28 24.32 9.24 17.82
N ALA A 29 23.19 8.57 17.49
CA ALA A 29 23.13 7.69 16.33
C ALA A 29 23.15 8.47 15.01
N LEU A 30 22.56 9.66 14.97
CA LEU A 30 22.64 10.58 13.81
C LEU A 30 24.05 11.09 13.59
N ALA A 31 24.77 11.45 14.68
CA ALA A 31 26.16 11.85 14.61
C ALA A 31 27.06 10.70 14.11
N ALA A 32 26.84 9.49 14.62
CA ALA A 32 27.55 8.29 14.17
C ALA A 32 27.26 7.98 12.70
N ALA A 33 26.01 8.13 12.25
CA ALA A 33 25.64 7.98 10.85
C ALA A 33 26.36 8.98 9.96
N GLY A 34 26.40 10.25 10.35
CA GLY A 34 27.11 11.32 9.64
C GLY A 34 28.61 11.00 9.50
N ALA A 35 29.26 10.62 10.61
CA ALA A 35 30.67 10.25 10.63
C ALA A 35 30.95 9.02 9.71
N ALA A 36 30.09 7.99 9.77
CA ALA A 36 30.23 6.81 8.95
C ALA A 36 29.98 7.09 7.45
N LEU A 37 29.08 8.01 7.09
CA LEU A 37 28.86 8.48 5.72
C LEU A 37 30.10 9.17 5.16
N VAL A 38 30.71 10.06 5.93
CA VAL A 38 31.94 10.75 5.56
C VAL A 38 33.07 9.72 5.36
N ALA A 39 33.21 8.76 6.29
CA ALA A 39 34.21 7.71 6.19
C ALA A 39 33.96 6.77 4.99
N ALA A 40 32.69 6.44 4.68
CA ALA A 40 32.32 5.64 3.53
C ALA A 40 32.63 6.33 2.20
N ALA A 41 32.35 7.65 2.11
CA ALA A 41 32.69 8.47 0.96
C ALA A 41 34.22 8.55 0.75
N TRP A 42 34.96 8.78 1.85
CA TRP A 42 36.43 8.85 1.82
C TRP A 42 37.07 7.54 1.39
N ARG A 43 36.64 6.42 1.96
CA ARG A 43 37.22 5.08 1.71
C ARG A 43 36.56 4.33 0.55
N ARG A 44 35.52 4.88 -0.07
CA ARG A 44 34.69 4.19 -1.07
C ARG A 44 34.23 2.79 -0.61
N SER A 45 33.92 2.67 0.67
CA SER A 45 33.59 1.39 1.32
C SER A 45 32.09 1.17 1.41
N VAL A 46 31.58 0.14 0.72
CA VAL A 46 30.17 -0.27 0.76
C VAL A 46 29.71 -0.71 2.14
N PRO A 47 30.49 -1.50 2.91
CA PRO A 47 30.08 -1.87 4.28
C PRO A 47 29.90 -0.67 5.21
N LEU A 48 30.77 0.33 5.14
CA LEU A 48 30.64 1.55 5.94
C LEU A 48 29.38 2.35 5.58
N LEU A 49 28.97 2.33 4.30
CA LEU A 49 27.73 2.95 3.88
C LEU A 49 26.50 2.25 4.47
N TRP A 50 26.52 0.92 4.60
CA TRP A 50 25.46 0.17 5.26
C TRP A 50 25.39 0.47 6.76
N VAL A 51 26.53 0.55 7.44
CA VAL A 51 26.61 0.93 8.85
C VAL A 51 26.07 2.34 9.04
N ALA A 52 26.43 3.28 8.16
CA ALA A 52 25.92 4.65 8.23
C ALA A 52 24.39 4.70 8.05
N THR A 53 23.86 3.94 7.11
CA THR A 53 22.41 3.89 6.86
C THR A 53 21.66 3.21 8.01
N PHE A 54 22.23 2.17 8.61
CA PHE A 54 21.71 1.55 9.81
C PHE A 54 21.67 2.54 11.00
N ALA A 55 22.79 3.24 11.26
CA ALA A 55 22.88 4.23 12.31
C ALA A 55 21.94 5.43 12.07
N LEU A 56 21.73 5.83 10.80
CA LEU A 56 20.71 6.81 10.44
C LEU A 56 19.33 6.34 10.85
N GLY A 57 18.98 5.08 10.56
CA GLY A 57 17.71 4.47 10.98
C GLY A 57 17.52 4.49 12.49
N LEU A 58 18.59 4.23 13.27
CA LEU A 58 18.55 4.31 14.73
C LEU A 58 18.25 5.72 15.25
N GLY A 59 18.74 6.74 14.55
CA GLY A 59 18.60 8.15 14.97
C GLY A 59 17.32 8.83 14.51
N LEU A 60 16.52 8.20 13.65
CA LEU A 60 15.27 8.79 13.19
C LEU A 60 14.27 8.93 14.35
N PRO A 61 13.43 9.99 14.34
CA PRO A 61 12.48 10.23 15.41
C PRO A 61 11.59 9.03 15.68
N GLN A 62 11.41 8.69 16.94
CA GLN A 62 10.55 7.59 17.40
C GLN A 62 9.18 8.15 17.84
N PRO A 63 8.02 7.44 17.72
CA PRO A 63 6.76 7.93 18.24
C PRO A 63 6.93 8.18 19.73
N ALA A 64 6.60 9.38 20.15
CA ALA A 64 6.57 9.68 21.57
C ALA A 64 5.39 8.95 22.20
N ASP A 65 5.64 8.18 23.26
CA ASP A 65 4.59 7.70 24.12
C ASP A 65 3.90 8.90 24.78
N LEU A 66 2.58 8.78 24.98
CA LEU A 66 1.85 9.79 25.73
C LEU A 66 2.46 9.92 27.13
N PRO A 67 2.80 11.17 27.56
CA PRO A 67 3.20 11.39 28.94
C PRO A 67 2.13 10.84 29.90
N PRO A 68 2.51 10.13 30.95
CA PRO A 68 1.56 9.46 31.85
C PRO A 68 0.46 10.39 32.40
N HIS A 69 0.76 11.66 32.64
CA HIS A 69 -0.21 12.64 33.14
C HIS A 69 -1.33 12.93 32.12
N LEU A 70 -1.08 12.84 30.81
CA LEU A 70 -2.09 13.04 29.78
C LEU A 70 -3.04 11.84 29.68
N VAL A 71 -2.55 10.63 29.95
CA VAL A 71 -3.39 9.42 29.97
C VAL A 71 -4.51 9.54 31.01
N PHE A 72 -4.27 10.21 32.14
CA PHE A 72 -5.27 10.44 33.18
C PHE A 72 -6.23 11.60 32.88
N GLN A 73 -5.85 12.56 32.05
CA GLN A 73 -6.67 13.71 31.70
C GLN A 73 -7.68 13.41 30.57
N LEU A 74 -7.27 12.60 29.59
CA LEU A 74 -8.06 12.27 28.39
C LEU A 74 -9.45 11.68 28.70
N PRO A 75 -9.62 10.76 29.66
CA PRO A 75 -10.92 10.14 29.93
C PRO A 75 -12.01 11.11 30.41
N ASN A 76 -11.60 12.25 30.98
CA ASN A 76 -12.51 13.25 31.51
C ASN A 76 -12.92 14.32 30.48
N LEU A 77 -12.33 14.31 29.28
CA LEU A 77 -12.63 15.26 28.24
C LEU A 77 -13.97 14.90 27.55
N ARG A 78 -15.00 15.70 27.82
CA ARG A 78 -16.29 15.63 27.15
C ARG A 78 -16.36 16.50 25.90
N GLU A 79 -15.53 17.52 25.86
CA GLU A 79 -15.45 18.51 24.80
C GLU A 79 -13.99 18.69 24.39
N VAL A 80 -13.71 18.59 23.11
CA VAL A 80 -12.36 18.80 22.56
C VAL A 80 -12.41 19.70 21.34
N THR A 81 -11.41 20.56 21.21
CA THR A 81 -11.19 21.39 20.02
C THR A 81 -9.88 20.99 19.35
N GLY A 82 -9.89 21.01 18.04
CA GLY A 82 -8.71 20.60 17.30
C GLY A 82 -8.85 20.82 15.80
N ARG A 83 -7.80 20.43 15.08
CA ARG A 83 -7.73 20.52 13.63
C ARG A 83 -7.82 19.16 12.98
N VAL A 84 -8.62 19.05 11.92
CA VAL A 84 -8.75 17.87 11.08
C VAL A 84 -7.49 17.70 10.22
N LEU A 85 -6.78 16.56 10.33
CA LEU A 85 -5.52 16.34 9.63
C LEU A 85 -5.68 15.63 8.29
N ASP A 86 -6.55 14.64 8.23
CA ASP A 86 -6.70 13.76 7.07
C ASP A 86 -8.06 13.92 6.38
N ILE A 87 -8.21 13.27 5.24
CA ILE A 87 -9.48 13.25 4.51
C ILE A 87 -10.48 12.39 5.28
N PRO A 88 -11.64 12.93 5.69
CA PRO A 88 -12.65 12.20 6.42
C PRO A 88 -13.10 10.93 5.68
N GLU A 89 -13.08 9.78 6.37
CA GLU A 89 -13.51 8.51 5.81
C GLU A 89 -14.98 8.26 6.14
N PRO A 90 -15.89 8.24 5.14
CA PRO A 90 -17.30 7.99 5.38
C PRO A 90 -17.51 6.53 5.81
N ARG A 91 -18.36 6.35 6.81
CA ARG A 91 -18.85 5.07 7.31
C ARG A 91 -20.37 5.02 7.21
N THR A 92 -20.96 3.90 7.60
CA THR A 92 -22.41 3.69 7.48
C THR A 92 -23.23 4.72 8.26
N LYS A 93 -22.76 5.15 9.44
CA LYS A 93 -23.50 6.05 10.35
C LYS A 93 -22.75 7.33 10.71
N ASN A 94 -21.44 7.35 10.52
CA ASN A 94 -20.56 8.44 10.93
C ASN A 94 -19.43 8.64 9.95
N VAL A 95 -18.60 9.62 10.22
CA VAL A 95 -17.37 9.91 9.48
C VAL A 95 -16.21 9.82 10.46
N SER A 96 -15.10 9.24 10.05
CA SER A 96 -13.91 9.15 10.89
C SER A 96 -12.74 9.91 10.29
N PHE A 97 -11.99 10.64 11.13
CA PHE A 97 -10.79 11.38 10.76
C PHE A 97 -9.83 11.52 11.93
N THR A 98 -8.58 11.86 11.65
CA THR A 98 -7.58 12.17 12.68
C THR A 98 -7.71 13.62 13.11
N LEU A 99 -7.90 13.83 14.41
CA LEU A 99 -8.02 15.14 15.06
C LEU A 99 -6.75 15.46 15.84
N ALA A 100 -6.09 16.56 15.51
CA ALA A 100 -5.01 17.12 16.31
C ALA A 100 -5.59 18.11 17.32
N LEU A 101 -5.43 17.85 18.60
CA LEU A 101 -5.93 18.72 19.66
C LEU A 101 -5.15 20.03 19.72
N ASP A 102 -5.86 21.15 19.94
CA ASP A 102 -5.23 22.48 20.01
C ASP A 102 -4.39 22.67 21.28
N ASN A 103 -4.84 22.10 22.39
CA ASN A 103 -4.25 22.34 23.72
C ASN A 103 -3.32 21.21 24.19
N LEU A 104 -3.26 20.10 23.47
CA LEU A 104 -2.48 18.93 23.85
C LEU A 104 -1.75 18.37 22.61
N PRO A 105 -0.51 17.92 22.73
CA PRO A 105 0.22 17.28 21.63
C PRO A 105 -0.28 15.85 21.38
N VAL A 106 -1.58 15.70 21.17
CA VAL A 106 -2.27 14.41 21.07
C VAL A 106 -3.07 14.35 19.78
N LEU A 107 -2.96 13.23 19.07
CA LEU A 107 -3.81 12.90 17.93
C LEU A 107 -4.87 11.88 18.38
N LEU A 108 -6.12 12.15 18.03
CA LEU A 108 -7.24 11.26 18.27
C LEU A 108 -7.86 10.81 16.94
N LEU A 109 -8.31 9.57 16.88
CA LEU A 109 -9.20 9.13 15.81
C LEU A 109 -10.64 9.44 16.21
N ALA A 110 -11.20 10.50 15.64
CA ALA A 110 -12.54 10.94 15.93
C ALA A 110 -13.56 10.24 15.02
N TYR A 111 -14.68 9.83 15.60
CA TYR A 111 -15.89 9.35 14.93
C TYR A 111 -16.98 10.35 15.18
N VAL A 112 -17.41 11.08 14.15
CA VAL A 112 -18.36 12.18 14.27
C VAL A 112 -19.60 11.92 13.40
N PRO A 113 -20.75 12.58 13.65
CA PRO A 113 -21.88 12.59 12.73
C PRO A 113 -21.45 13.02 11.32
N ALA A 114 -22.19 12.56 10.31
CA ALA A 114 -21.85 12.89 8.92
C ALA A 114 -22.13 14.35 8.56
N GLU A 115 -22.97 15.02 9.30
CA GLU A 115 -23.33 16.43 9.13
C GLU A 115 -22.99 17.21 10.41
N PRO A 116 -22.44 18.43 10.24
CA PRO A 116 -22.04 19.12 9.01
C PRO A 116 -20.79 18.45 8.36
N PRO A 117 -20.62 18.59 7.02
CA PRO A 117 -19.51 17.97 6.31
C PRO A 117 -18.18 18.63 6.70
N VAL A 118 -17.31 17.87 7.33
CA VAL A 118 -16.00 18.28 7.79
C VAL A 118 -14.96 18.04 6.69
N ALA A 119 -14.00 18.94 6.57
CA ALA A 119 -12.91 18.84 5.58
C ALA A 119 -11.52 18.97 6.22
N PRO A 120 -10.46 18.48 5.56
CA PRO A 120 -9.08 18.62 6.05
C PRO A 120 -8.71 20.07 6.31
N GLY A 121 -8.09 20.33 7.46
CA GLY A 121 -7.68 21.65 7.90
C GLY A 121 -8.72 22.40 8.74
N ASP A 122 -9.99 21.96 8.74
CA ASP A 122 -11.02 22.59 9.57
C ASP A 122 -10.67 22.50 11.04
N ARG A 123 -10.93 23.61 11.75
CA ARG A 123 -10.90 23.63 13.19
C ARG A 123 -12.27 23.32 13.71
N VAL A 124 -12.39 22.24 14.44
CA VAL A 124 -13.67 21.70 14.90
C VAL A 124 -13.70 21.60 16.42
N LYS A 125 -14.90 21.79 16.96
CA LYS A 125 -15.24 21.45 18.32
C LYS A 125 -16.07 20.17 18.28
N VAL A 126 -15.72 19.22 19.10
CA VAL A 126 -16.32 17.88 19.12
C VAL A 126 -16.74 17.56 20.54
N ILE A 127 -18.01 17.19 20.72
CA ILE A 127 -18.60 16.84 22.00
C ILE A 127 -18.91 15.35 22.01
N GLY A 128 -18.44 14.63 23.03
CA GLY A 128 -18.62 13.18 23.09
C GLY A 128 -17.82 12.51 24.20
N GLY A 129 -17.33 11.30 23.91
CA GLY A 129 -16.59 10.48 24.85
C GLY A 129 -15.29 9.93 24.27
N TRP A 130 -14.29 9.84 25.11
CA TRP A 130 -13.00 9.27 24.81
C TRP A 130 -12.94 7.78 25.15
N GLY A 131 -12.13 7.00 24.42
CA GLY A 131 -11.89 5.61 24.73
C GLY A 131 -10.57 5.08 24.15
N LEU A 132 -10.11 3.98 24.71
CA LEU A 132 -8.93 3.29 24.22
C LEU A 132 -9.30 2.33 23.08
N PRO A 133 -8.49 2.27 22.02
CA PRO A 133 -8.68 1.28 20.97
C PRO A 133 -8.55 -0.15 21.50
N GLN A 134 -9.45 -1.03 21.08
CA GLN A 134 -9.41 -2.47 21.36
C GLN A 134 -9.61 -3.23 20.04
N PRO A 135 -8.96 -4.38 19.79
CA PRO A 135 -7.98 -5.05 20.66
C PRO A 135 -6.61 -4.37 20.70
N GLU A 136 -5.73 -4.83 21.59
CA GLU A 136 -4.39 -4.24 21.83
C GLU A 136 -3.54 -4.12 20.55
N GLY A 137 -3.62 -5.06 19.64
CA GLY A 137 -2.92 -4.98 18.36
C GLY A 137 -3.35 -3.77 17.51
N TRP A 138 -4.62 -3.38 17.55
CA TRP A 138 -5.11 -2.17 16.90
C TRP A 138 -4.61 -0.91 17.60
N ARG A 139 -4.62 -0.90 18.95
CA ARG A 139 -4.07 0.17 19.76
C ARG A 139 -2.59 0.42 19.42
N THR A 140 -1.78 -0.64 19.36
CA THR A 140 -0.36 -0.55 18.99
C THR A 140 -0.18 -0.01 17.56
N SER A 141 -1.02 -0.41 16.61
CA SER A 141 -0.99 0.08 15.24
C SER A 141 -1.33 1.57 15.13
N LEU A 142 -2.30 2.05 15.91
CA LEU A 142 -2.67 3.47 15.97
C LEU A 142 -1.58 4.30 16.67
N ALA A 143 -1.03 3.79 17.78
CA ALA A 143 0.04 4.45 18.51
C ALA A 143 1.29 4.68 17.62
N ARG A 144 1.65 3.71 16.76
CA ARG A 144 2.72 3.88 15.77
C ARG A 144 2.45 5.00 14.77
N ARG A 145 1.21 5.38 14.55
CA ARG A 145 0.80 6.52 13.73
C ARG A 145 0.66 7.82 14.53
N GLY A 146 1.04 7.81 15.80
CA GLY A 146 0.87 8.93 16.71
C GLY A 146 -0.57 9.14 17.18
N ILE A 147 -1.47 8.19 16.92
CA ILE A 147 -2.88 8.28 17.34
C ILE A 147 -3.02 7.58 18.69
N HIS A 148 -3.38 8.35 19.70
CA HIS A 148 -3.32 7.93 21.08
C HIS A 148 -4.64 7.42 21.66
N GLY A 149 -5.74 7.71 20.97
CA GLY A 149 -7.07 7.27 21.42
C GLY A 149 -8.15 7.44 20.38
N LEU A 150 -9.35 6.98 20.75
CA LEU A 150 -10.57 7.15 19.97
C LEU A 150 -11.45 8.20 20.65
N PHE A 151 -12.18 8.96 19.85
CA PHE A 151 -13.17 9.89 20.35
C PHE A 151 -14.48 9.66 19.58
N TRP A 152 -15.52 9.28 20.29
CA TRP A 152 -16.86 9.13 19.74
C TRP A 152 -17.65 10.38 20.02
N ALA A 153 -17.99 11.11 18.98
CA ALA A 153 -18.71 12.36 19.10
C ALA A 153 -20.19 12.18 18.82
N ASP A 154 -20.98 12.78 19.67
CA ASP A 154 -22.41 12.94 19.48
C ASP A 154 -22.70 14.18 18.63
N GLU A 155 -21.82 15.19 18.71
CA GLU A 155 -21.97 16.46 18.01
C GLU A 155 -20.64 16.99 17.52
N VAL A 156 -20.67 17.67 16.36
CA VAL A 156 -19.50 18.34 15.76
C VAL A 156 -19.90 19.73 15.27
N GLU A 157 -19.11 20.72 15.63
CA GLU A 157 -19.25 22.12 15.22
C GLU A 157 -18.00 22.58 14.50
N ILE A 158 -18.15 23.22 13.35
CA ILE A 158 -17.02 23.79 12.60
C ILE A 158 -16.80 25.22 13.11
N LEU A 159 -15.72 25.42 13.89
CA LEU A 159 -15.34 26.72 14.44
C LEU A 159 -14.72 27.65 13.38
N ALA A 160 -13.89 27.07 12.51
CA ALA A 160 -13.27 27.83 11.43
C ALA A 160 -12.92 26.86 10.26
N PRO A 161 -13.18 27.28 9.01
CA PRO A 161 -12.77 26.54 7.84
C PRO A 161 -11.25 26.54 7.72
N GLY A 162 -10.68 25.40 7.31
CA GLY A 162 -9.24 25.28 7.06
C GLY A 162 -8.79 26.09 5.84
N PRO A 163 -7.49 26.37 5.72
CA PRO A 163 -6.93 27.03 4.55
C PRO A 163 -7.10 26.18 3.29
N PRO A 164 -7.14 26.79 2.11
CA PRO A 164 -7.13 26.06 0.86
C PRO A 164 -5.85 25.21 0.75
N SER A 165 -6.03 23.90 0.50
CA SER A 165 -4.95 22.94 0.38
C SER A 165 -5.28 21.86 -0.65
N LEU A 166 -4.27 21.18 -1.18
CA LEU A 166 -4.48 20.07 -2.11
C LEU A 166 -5.29 18.93 -1.48
N THR A 167 -5.10 18.65 -0.20
CA THR A 167 -5.85 17.63 0.53
C THR A 167 -7.31 18.03 0.70
N ARG A 168 -7.58 19.29 1.00
CA ARG A 168 -8.94 19.82 1.07
C ARG A 168 -9.65 19.76 -0.29
N TRP A 169 -8.98 20.19 -1.35
CA TRP A 169 -9.51 20.08 -2.71
C TRP A 169 -9.80 18.62 -3.08
N ALA A 170 -8.86 17.70 -2.81
CA ALA A 170 -9.07 16.28 -3.05
C ALA A 170 -10.24 15.70 -2.24
N SER A 171 -10.45 16.17 -1.00
CA SER A 171 -11.62 15.80 -0.18
C SER A 171 -12.93 16.23 -0.85
N HIS A 172 -13.02 17.45 -1.32
CA HIS A 172 -14.20 17.94 -2.05
C HIS A 172 -14.46 17.15 -3.33
N VAL A 173 -13.42 16.89 -4.13
CA VAL A 173 -13.54 16.06 -5.33
C VAL A 173 -14.01 14.65 -4.96
N ARG A 174 -13.42 14.04 -3.91
CA ARG A 174 -13.84 12.71 -3.43
C ARG A 174 -15.32 12.70 -3.03
N GLN A 175 -15.78 13.70 -2.30
CA GLN A 175 -17.19 13.82 -1.90
C GLN A 175 -18.10 13.99 -3.13
N ALA A 176 -17.72 14.83 -4.08
CA ALA A 176 -18.44 14.99 -5.34
C ALA A 176 -18.55 13.69 -6.12
N LEU A 177 -17.43 12.94 -6.24
CA LEU A 177 -17.40 11.62 -6.90
C LEU A 177 -18.33 10.63 -6.20
N LEU A 178 -18.32 10.57 -4.88
CA LEU A 178 -19.23 9.71 -4.12
C LEU A 178 -20.69 10.14 -4.33
N THR A 179 -21.00 11.43 -4.26
CA THR A 179 -22.34 11.93 -4.52
C THR A 179 -22.82 11.57 -5.93
N HIS A 180 -21.99 11.74 -6.95
CA HIS A 180 -22.32 11.36 -8.33
C HIS A 180 -22.49 9.85 -8.47
N LEU A 181 -21.65 9.04 -7.83
CA LEU A 181 -21.74 7.58 -7.85
C LEU A 181 -23.06 7.09 -7.25
N TYR A 182 -23.50 7.68 -6.13
CA TYR A 182 -24.76 7.29 -5.48
C TYR A 182 -26.00 7.82 -6.18
N ARG A 183 -25.91 8.88 -7.01
CA ARG A 183 -27.04 9.33 -7.87
C ARG A 183 -27.42 8.34 -8.95
N VAL A 184 -26.52 7.44 -9.31
CA VAL A 184 -26.75 6.39 -10.31
C VAL A 184 -27.51 5.19 -9.72
N ALA A 185 -27.74 5.19 -8.39
CA ALA A 185 -28.55 4.16 -7.72
C ALA A 185 -30.00 4.16 -8.23
N PRO A 186 -30.64 2.99 -8.37
CA PRO A 186 -32.05 2.91 -8.68
C PRO A 186 -32.90 3.65 -7.62
N GLU A 187 -33.90 4.42 -8.08
CA GLU A 187 -34.84 5.11 -7.20
C GLU A 187 -35.54 4.09 -6.28
N GLY A 188 -35.66 4.42 -4.99
CA GLY A 188 -36.36 3.59 -3.99
C GLY A 188 -35.50 2.73 -3.10
N THR A 189 -34.16 2.72 -3.26
CA THR A 189 -33.25 2.11 -2.30
C THR A 189 -32.85 3.14 -1.24
N GLU A 190 -33.57 3.18 -0.12
CA GLU A 190 -33.22 3.99 1.07
C GLU A 190 -31.86 3.64 1.68
N ARG A 191 -31.28 2.50 1.28
CA ARG A 191 -29.91 2.10 1.60
C ARG A 191 -29.11 2.00 0.31
N ALA A 192 -27.94 2.62 0.32
CA ALA A 192 -26.98 2.46 -0.77
C ALA A 192 -26.79 0.97 -1.10
N SER A 193 -26.86 0.62 -2.40
CA SER A 193 -26.65 -0.75 -2.83
C SER A 193 -25.25 -1.22 -2.37
N PRO A 194 -25.12 -2.42 -1.75
CA PRO A 194 -23.84 -3.00 -1.38
C PRO A 194 -22.83 -3.01 -2.54
N ALA A 195 -23.33 -3.07 -3.77
CA ALA A 195 -22.53 -3.01 -4.97
C ALA A 195 -21.91 -1.62 -5.19
N LEU A 196 -22.64 -0.54 -4.96
CA LEU A 196 -22.11 0.82 -5.02
C LEU A 196 -21.15 1.10 -3.88
N ASP A 197 -21.38 0.55 -2.70
CA ASP A 197 -20.45 0.64 -1.59
C ASP A 197 -19.13 -0.08 -1.90
N LEU A 198 -19.20 -1.26 -2.55
CA LEU A 198 -18.00 -1.93 -3.05
C LEU A 198 -17.26 -1.08 -4.12
N LEU A 199 -18.01 -0.52 -5.05
CA LEU A 199 -17.42 0.34 -6.09
C LEU A 199 -16.77 1.60 -5.49
N ALA A 200 -17.42 2.24 -4.51
CA ALA A 200 -16.86 3.36 -3.76
C ALA A 200 -15.60 2.97 -2.98
N ALA A 201 -15.59 1.77 -2.37
CA ALA A 201 -14.42 1.23 -1.68
C ALA A 201 -13.25 1.01 -2.66
N LEU A 202 -13.50 0.46 -3.84
CA LEU A 202 -12.49 0.18 -4.86
C LEU A 202 -11.99 1.44 -5.57
N LEU A 203 -12.85 2.42 -5.86
CA LEU A 203 -12.48 3.63 -6.59
C LEU A 203 -11.78 4.66 -5.70
N VAL A 204 -12.36 4.97 -4.54
CA VAL A 204 -11.88 6.08 -3.69
C VAL A 204 -11.55 5.64 -2.25
N GLY A 205 -11.59 4.34 -1.97
CA GLY A 205 -11.24 3.79 -0.66
C GLY A 205 -12.27 4.01 0.44
N ALA A 206 -13.54 4.25 0.10
CA ALA A 206 -14.63 4.45 1.05
C ALA A 206 -15.16 3.12 1.64
N ARG A 207 -14.24 2.27 2.14
CA ARG A 207 -14.55 0.92 2.65
C ARG A 207 -15.38 0.91 3.93
N GLY A 208 -15.42 2.02 4.66
CA GLY A 208 -16.18 2.12 5.91
C GLY A 208 -17.69 2.01 5.74
N ARG A 209 -18.22 2.12 4.50
CA ARG A 209 -19.61 1.88 4.17
C ARG A 209 -19.93 0.40 3.90
N LEU A 210 -18.91 -0.38 3.53
CA LEU A 210 -19.09 -1.79 3.22
C LEU A 210 -19.51 -2.57 4.48
N PRO A 211 -20.56 -3.41 4.44
CA PRO A 211 -20.97 -4.24 5.57
C PRO A 211 -19.81 -5.11 6.09
N SER A 212 -19.77 -5.33 7.40
CA SER A 212 -18.73 -6.16 8.03
C SER A 212 -18.71 -7.60 7.48
N GLU A 213 -19.85 -8.13 7.14
CA GLU A 213 -19.97 -9.47 6.52
C GLU A 213 -19.28 -9.54 5.16
N GLU A 214 -19.40 -8.50 4.33
CA GLU A 214 -18.69 -8.43 3.05
C GLU A 214 -17.18 -8.32 3.27
N GLN A 215 -16.74 -7.46 4.19
CA GLN A 215 -15.32 -7.33 4.51
C GLN A 215 -14.74 -8.66 4.99
N GLU A 216 -15.50 -9.40 5.79
CA GLU A 216 -15.11 -10.73 6.27
C GLU A 216 -15.07 -11.77 5.13
N ALA A 217 -16.02 -11.74 4.20
CA ALA A 217 -16.00 -12.60 3.02
C ALA A 217 -14.72 -12.38 2.17
N PHE A 218 -14.33 -11.11 1.96
CA PHE A 218 -13.07 -10.80 1.27
C PHE A 218 -11.85 -11.31 2.05
N ARG A 219 -11.90 -11.25 3.39
CA ARG A 219 -10.83 -11.77 4.24
C ARG A 219 -10.68 -13.28 4.12
N LEU A 220 -11.78 -14.01 4.25
CA LEU A 220 -11.83 -15.48 4.16
C LEU A 220 -11.42 -15.98 2.77
N ALA A 221 -11.86 -15.31 1.69
CA ALA A 221 -11.44 -15.62 0.34
C ALA A 221 -9.95 -15.30 0.05
N GLY A 222 -9.22 -14.68 0.98
CA GLY A 222 -7.80 -14.32 0.83
C GLY A 222 -7.54 -13.10 -0.06
N VAL A 223 -8.56 -12.28 -0.30
CA VAL A 223 -8.49 -11.10 -1.18
C VAL A 223 -8.79 -9.78 -0.46
N ALA A 224 -8.63 -9.74 0.86
CA ALA A 224 -8.82 -8.53 1.67
C ALA A 224 -7.96 -7.34 1.17
N HIS A 225 -6.80 -7.61 0.56
CA HIS A 225 -5.92 -6.59 -0.01
C HIS A 225 -6.53 -5.86 -1.21
N ILE A 226 -7.56 -6.42 -1.86
CA ILE A 226 -8.31 -5.75 -2.93
C ILE A 226 -9.19 -4.63 -2.36
N LEU A 227 -9.81 -4.82 -1.18
CA LEU A 227 -10.59 -3.76 -0.51
C LEU A 227 -9.71 -2.62 0.02
N ALA A 228 -8.46 -2.91 0.35
CA ALA A 228 -7.51 -1.90 0.72
C ALA A 228 -6.94 -1.27 -0.56
N LEU A 229 -7.15 0.05 -0.76
CA LEU A 229 -6.47 0.75 -1.85
C LEU A 229 -4.97 0.46 -1.78
N SER A 230 -4.44 -0.17 -2.83
CA SER A 230 -3.11 -0.76 -2.83
C SER A 230 -2.35 -0.45 -4.12
N GLY A 231 -1.09 -0.88 -4.18
CA GLY A 231 -0.28 -0.80 -5.39
C GLY A 231 -0.91 -1.50 -6.60
N LEU A 232 -1.76 -2.50 -6.38
CA LEU A 232 -2.52 -3.16 -7.45
C LEU A 232 -3.44 -2.17 -8.17
N HIS A 233 -4.17 -1.32 -7.42
CA HIS A 233 -5.05 -0.29 -8.00
C HIS A 233 -4.26 0.71 -8.83
N VAL A 234 -3.13 1.20 -8.29
CA VAL A 234 -2.21 2.08 -9.03
C VAL A 234 -1.71 1.41 -10.30
N GLY A 235 -1.31 0.12 -10.21
CA GLY A 235 -0.86 -0.66 -11.36
C GLY A 235 -1.93 -0.82 -12.43
N ILE A 236 -3.16 -1.15 -12.05
CA ILE A 236 -4.30 -1.30 -12.98
C ILE A 236 -4.62 0.03 -13.67
N LEU A 237 -4.69 1.12 -12.89
CA LEU A 237 -4.99 2.46 -13.43
C LEU A 237 -3.85 2.95 -14.33
N ALA A 238 -2.61 2.79 -13.92
CA ALA A 238 -1.45 3.17 -14.72
C ALA A 238 -1.35 2.36 -16.02
N ALA A 239 -1.57 1.03 -15.96
CA ALA A 239 -1.54 0.15 -17.14
C ALA A 239 -2.65 0.48 -18.12
N GLY A 240 -3.88 0.67 -17.64
CA GLY A 240 -5.01 1.05 -18.49
C GLY A 240 -4.84 2.45 -19.09
N GLY A 241 -4.40 3.43 -18.28
CA GLY A 241 -4.07 4.77 -18.76
C GLY A 241 -2.93 4.75 -19.81
N TRP A 242 -1.90 3.92 -19.57
CA TRP A 242 -0.81 3.72 -20.54
C TRP A 242 -1.32 3.17 -21.88
N TRP A 243 -2.23 2.20 -21.81
CA TRP A 243 -2.86 1.62 -22.99
C TRP A 243 -3.74 2.65 -23.72
N LEU A 244 -4.60 3.40 -23.02
CA LEU A 244 -5.45 4.45 -23.59
C LEU A 244 -4.63 5.54 -24.28
N LEU A 245 -3.59 6.07 -23.63
CA LEU A 245 -2.68 7.03 -24.21
C LEU A 245 -1.91 6.44 -25.41
N GLY A 246 -1.76 5.11 -25.44
CA GLY A 246 -1.20 4.37 -26.57
C GLY A 246 -2.11 4.37 -27.79
N LEU A 247 -3.43 4.25 -27.60
CA LEU A 247 -4.41 4.28 -28.69
C LEU A 247 -4.38 5.61 -29.45
N VAL A 248 -4.20 6.72 -28.73
CA VAL A 248 -4.02 8.05 -29.31
C VAL A 248 -2.58 8.37 -29.71
N ARG A 249 -1.71 7.33 -29.76
CA ARG A 249 -0.32 7.38 -30.25
C ARG A 249 0.58 8.37 -29.51
N ILE A 250 0.30 8.65 -28.23
CA ILE A 250 1.18 9.49 -27.40
C ILE A 250 2.51 8.75 -27.18
N ARG A 251 3.63 9.47 -27.33
CA ARG A 251 4.99 8.92 -27.12
C ARG A 251 5.17 8.48 -25.67
N PRO A 252 5.96 7.40 -25.37
CA PRO A 252 6.14 6.86 -24.03
C PRO A 252 6.55 7.90 -22.96
N ALA A 253 7.47 8.82 -23.29
CA ALA A 253 7.88 9.88 -22.39
C ALA A 253 6.72 10.77 -21.92
N TRP A 254 5.85 11.16 -22.83
CA TRP A 254 4.67 11.98 -22.52
C TRP A 254 3.61 11.20 -21.73
N ARG A 255 3.52 9.86 -21.92
CA ARG A 255 2.63 9.03 -21.12
C ARG A 255 3.01 9.08 -19.64
N TYR A 256 4.31 8.98 -19.32
CA TYR A 256 4.75 9.13 -17.93
C TYR A 256 4.46 10.52 -17.38
N LEU A 257 4.67 11.57 -18.19
CA LEU A 257 4.40 12.95 -17.77
C LEU A 257 2.93 13.19 -17.42
N VAL A 258 2.01 12.49 -18.08
CA VAL A 258 0.56 12.55 -17.80
C VAL A 258 0.19 11.62 -16.64
N LEU A 259 0.71 10.38 -16.64
CA LEU A 259 0.28 9.36 -15.68
C LEU A 259 0.83 9.57 -14.28
N VAL A 260 2.05 10.12 -14.13
CA VAL A 260 2.62 10.37 -12.79
C VAL A 260 1.77 11.37 -12.00
N PRO A 261 1.38 12.56 -12.54
CA PRO A 261 0.44 13.44 -11.87
C PRO A 261 -0.95 12.81 -11.64
N ALA A 262 -1.46 12.03 -12.61
CA ALA A 262 -2.76 11.36 -12.48
C ALA A 262 -2.75 10.32 -11.33
N VAL A 263 -1.68 9.54 -11.22
CA VAL A 263 -1.47 8.62 -10.09
C VAL A 263 -1.32 9.39 -8.78
N GLY A 264 -0.57 10.50 -8.77
CA GLY A 264 -0.45 11.38 -7.61
C GLY A 264 -1.80 11.93 -7.16
N PHE A 265 -2.62 12.34 -8.09
CA PHE A 265 -4.00 12.77 -7.81
C PHE A 265 -4.86 11.63 -7.24
N TYR A 266 -4.76 10.43 -7.81
CA TYR A 266 -5.45 9.25 -7.28
C TYR A 266 -5.03 8.92 -5.84
N VAL A 267 -3.73 9.07 -5.52
CA VAL A 267 -3.24 8.92 -4.14
C VAL A 267 -3.91 9.91 -3.19
N LEU A 268 -4.04 11.16 -3.59
CA LEU A 268 -4.74 12.18 -2.79
C LEU A 268 -6.20 11.82 -2.59
N LEU A 269 -6.92 11.40 -3.64
CA LEU A 269 -8.32 10.94 -3.56
C LEU A 269 -8.48 9.76 -2.58
N GLY A 270 -7.53 8.84 -2.57
CA GLY A 270 -7.49 7.68 -1.68
C GLY A 270 -7.11 8.01 -0.24
N GLY A 271 -6.91 9.28 0.12
CA GLY A 271 -6.53 9.74 1.46
C GLY A 271 -5.05 9.56 1.76
N ALA A 272 -4.18 9.61 0.76
CA ALA A 272 -2.72 9.50 0.86
C ALA A 272 -2.24 8.30 1.70
N ARG A 273 -2.96 7.18 1.60
CA ARG A 273 -2.60 5.95 2.33
C ARG A 273 -1.19 5.51 1.97
N VAL A 274 -0.41 5.11 2.96
CA VAL A 274 1.01 4.75 2.81
C VAL A 274 1.23 3.73 1.67
N SER A 275 0.31 2.78 1.49
CA SER A 275 0.35 1.79 0.41
C SER A 275 0.26 2.40 -0.99
N LEU A 276 -0.63 3.40 -1.19
CA LEU A 276 -0.77 4.12 -2.45
C LEU A 276 0.43 5.03 -2.71
N VAL A 277 0.88 5.76 -1.68
CA VAL A 277 2.05 6.64 -1.77
C VAL A 277 3.27 5.87 -2.23
N ARG A 278 3.53 4.68 -1.66
CA ARG A 278 4.64 3.83 -2.08
C ARG A 278 4.55 3.43 -3.56
N ALA A 279 3.38 2.97 -3.97
CA ALA A 279 3.17 2.57 -5.37
C ALA A 279 3.34 3.74 -6.34
N ALA A 280 2.87 4.93 -5.97
CA ALA A 280 3.07 6.16 -6.75
C ALA A 280 4.53 6.57 -6.84
N ILE A 281 5.28 6.49 -5.72
CA ILE A 281 6.72 6.73 -5.70
C ILE A 281 7.45 5.75 -6.63
N MET A 282 7.15 4.45 -6.52
CA MET A 282 7.76 3.44 -7.39
C MET A 282 7.43 3.68 -8.86
N PHE A 283 6.20 4.04 -9.18
CA PHE A 283 5.78 4.36 -10.54
C PHE A 283 6.45 5.64 -11.07
N ALA A 284 6.54 6.69 -10.25
CA ALA A 284 7.22 7.93 -10.59
C ALA A 284 8.72 7.72 -10.81
N LEU A 285 9.37 6.91 -9.98
CA LEU A 285 10.78 6.54 -10.14
C LEU A 285 11.01 5.74 -11.43
N LEU A 286 10.14 4.79 -11.74
CA LEU A 286 10.21 4.04 -12.99
C LEU A 286 10.13 5.00 -14.19
N GLY A 287 9.19 5.94 -14.18
CA GLY A 287 9.03 6.97 -15.21
C GLY A 287 10.25 7.88 -15.30
N LEU A 288 10.77 8.34 -14.16
CA LEU A 288 11.98 9.18 -14.12
C LEU A 288 13.19 8.47 -14.68
N PHE A 289 13.46 7.22 -14.24
CA PHE A 289 14.58 6.43 -14.75
C PHE A 289 14.43 6.13 -16.24
N TRP A 290 13.22 5.88 -16.72
CA TRP A 290 12.96 5.72 -18.15
C TRP A 290 13.30 6.98 -18.93
N LEU A 291 12.85 8.15 -18.48
CA LEU A 291 13.13 9.44 -19.13
C LEU A 291 14.63 9.77 -19.16
N LEU A 292 15.33 9.50 -18.06
CA LEU A 292 16.77 9.69 -17.95
C LEU A 292 17.54 8.73 -18.88
N TRP A 293 17.05 7.50 -19.01
CA TRP A 293 17.65 6.53 -19.94
C TRP A 293 17.42 6.91 -21.40
N GLU A 294 16.22 7.36 -21.80
CA GLU A 294 15.96 7.86 -23.16
C GLU A 294 16.88 9.03 -23.54
N ARG A 295 17.27 9.85 -22.55
CA ARG A 295 18.23 10.96 -22.75
C ARG A 295 19.68 10.54 -22.67
N GLY A 296 19.97 9.28 -22.46
CA GLY A 296 21.34 8.76 -22.33
C GLY A 296 22.06 9.15 -21.04
N TRP A 297 21.36 9.75 -20.05
CA TRP A 297 21.96 10.18 -18.78
C TRP A 297 22.20 9.03 -17.80
N VAL A 298 21.49 7.93 -17.99
CA VAL A 298 21.53 6.76 -17.09
C VAL A 298 21.70 5.49 -17.92
N LEU A 299 22.55 4.58 -17.47
CA LEU A 299 22.75 3.30 -18.12
C LEU A 299 21.56 2.36 -17.83
N ARG A 300 21.19 1.51 -18.80
CA ARG A 300 20.09 0.53 -18.68
C ARG A 300 20.17 -0.37 -17.44
N LYS A 301 21.37 -0.60 -16.90
CA LYS A 301 21.59 -1.37 -15.66
C LYS A 301 20.96 -0.74 -14.42
N TRP A 302 20.65 0.57 -14.44
CA TRP A 302 19.97 1.28 -13.35
C TRP A 302 18.45 1.08 -13.36
N LEU A 303 17.90 0.50 -14.43
CA LEU A 303 16.50 0.08 -14.52
C LEU A 303 16.25 -1.29 -13.86
N ASP A 304 17.16 -1.78 -13.02
CA ASP A 304 16.96 -2.99 -12.23
C ASP A 304 15.78 -2.79 -11.26
N PRO A 305 14.73 -3.63 -11.35
CA PRO A 305 13.55 -3.48 -10.49
C PRO A 305 13.86 -3.57 -8.99
N LEU A 306 14.87 -4.38 -8.61
CA LEU A 306 15.28 -4.53 -7.21
C LEU A 306 15.92 -3.25 -6.66
N GLN A 307 16.72 -2.55 -7.50
CA GLN A 307 17.27 -1.25 -7.11
C GLN A 307 16.18 -0.18 -7.00
N GLY A 308 15.21 -0.18 -7.92
CA GLY A 308 14.06 0.71 -7.84
C GLY A 308 13.24 0.48 -6.58
N LEU A 309 13.01 -0.77 -6.20
CA LEU A 309 12.34 -1.14 -4.97
C LEU A 309 13.12 -0.66 -3.73
N ALA A 310 14.42 -0.89 -3.70
CA ALA A 310 15.28 -0.47 -2.60
C ALA A 310 15.34 1.05 -2.46
N PHE A 311 15.42 1.79 -3.57
CA PHE A 311 15.39 3.26 -3.56
C PHE A 311 14.05 3.78 -3.02
N ALA A 312 12.93 3.19 -3.44
CA ALA A 312 11.63 3.52 -2.92
C ALA A 312 11.52 3.22 -1.41
N ALA A 313 12.12 2.11 -0.93
CA ALA A 313 12.16 1.78 0.49
C ALA A 313 12.93 2.84 1.29
N VAL A 314 14.13 3.20 0.83
CA VAL A 314 14.94 4.25 1.49
C VAL A 314 14.17 5.56 1.54
N LEU A 315 13.57 5.99 0.43
CA LEU A 315 12.83 7.24 0.37
C LEU A 315 11.63 7.24 1.32
N VAL A 316 10.82 6.18 1.32
CA VAL A 316 9.64 6.06 2.19
C VAL A 316 10.06 6.02 3.66
N LEU A 317 11.09 5.25 4.01
CA LEU A 317 11.56 5.13 5.39
C LEU A 317 12.21 6.40 5.91
N THR A 318 12.80 7.21 5.02
CA THR A 318 13.32 8.53 5.41
C THR A 318 12.20 9.52 5.68
N LEU A 319 11.11 9.48 4.89
CA LEU A 319 9.96 10.38 5.06
C LEU A 319 9.01 9.91 6.18
N TRP A 320 8.83 8.60 6.32
CA TRP A 320 7.94 7.96 7.30
C TRP A 320 8.65 6.76 7.96
N PRO A 321 9.51 6.98 8.94
CA PRO A 321 10.29 5.94 9.60
C PRO A 321 9.45 4.79 10.19
N TRP A 322 8.28 5.14 10.74
CA TRP A 322 7.32 4.19 11.34
C TRP A 322 6.79 3.14 10.37
N SER A 323 6.81 3.46 9.08
CA SER A 323 6.35 2.53 8.04
C SER A 323 7.08 1.19 8.10
N ALA A 324 8.33 1.15 8.58
CA ALA A 324 9.08 -0.11 8.76
C ALA A 324 8.35 -1.12 9.64
N LEU A 325 7.61 -0.64 10.65
CA LEU A 325 6.88 -1.47 11.61
C LEU A 325 5.42 -1.72 11.19
N GLU A 326 4.94 -1.07 10.13
CA GLU A 326 3.59 -1.28 9.63
C GLU A 326 3.52 -2.53 8.75
N ALA A 327 2.57 -3.42 9.06
CA ALA A 327 2.31 -4.62 8.26
C ALA A 327 2.05 -4.29 6.78
N GLY A 328 1.38 -3.17 6.51
CA GLY A 328 1.12 -2.71 5.14
C GLY A 328 2.39 -2.39 4.36
N PHE A 329 3.42 -1.80 4.99
CA PHE A 329 4.74 -1.58 4.38
C PHE A 329 5.44 -2.91 4.13
N GLN A 330 5.56 -3.73 5.17
CA GLN A 330 6.25 -5.01 5.11
C GLN A 330 5.66 -5.94 4.04
N LEU A 331 4.34 -6.10 4.01
CA LEU A 331 3.65 -6.92 2.99
C LEU A 331 3.90 -6.41 1.57
N SER A 332 3.80 -5.11 1.34
CA SER A 332 3.95 -4.54 0.00
C SER A 332 5.38 -4.70 -0.54
N PHE A 333 6.39 -4.40 0.28
CA PHE A 333 7.79 -4.50 -0.14
C PHE A 333 8.24 -5.94 -0.28
N LEU A 334 7.86 -6.82 0.66
CA LEU A 334 8.20 -8.24 0.61
C LEU A 334 7.48 -8.97 -0.53
N ALA A 335 6.21 -8.68 -0.79
CA ALA A 335 5.49 -9.23 -1.94
C ALA A 335 6.15 -8.81 -3.26
N THR A 336 6.49 -7.52 -3.40
CA THR A 336 7.16 -7.02 -4.61
C THR A 336 8.57 -7.62 -4.77
N ALA A 337 9.33 -7.73 -3.68
CA ALA A 337 10.63 -8.40 -3.68
C ALA A 337 10.50 -9.87 -4.09
N GLY A 338 9.50 -10.58 -3.55
CA GLY A 338 9.19 -11.96 -3.92
C GLY A 338 8.91 -12.10 -5.42
N ILE A 339 8.12 -11.20 -6.00
CA ILE A 339 7.87 -11.18 -7.45
C ILE A 339 9.19 -10.95 -8.22
N ILE A 340 9.96 -9.94 -7.86
CA ILE A 340 11.21 -9.60 -8.57
C ILE A 340 12.22 -10.75 -8.52
N VAL A 341 12.31 -11.44 -7.37
CA VAL A 341 13.31 -12.51 -7.15
C VAL A 341 12.86 -13.84 -7.76
N PHE A 342 11.60 -14.24 -7.58
CA PHE A 342 11.15 -15.58 -7.95
C PHE A 342 10.49 -15.67 -9.33
N LEU A 343 9.83 -14.62 -9.81
CA LEU A 343 9.13 -14.65 -11.10
C LEU A 343 10.05 -14.93 -12.31
N PRO A 344 11.31 -14.45 -12.36
CA PRO A 344 12.22 -14.78 -13.46
C PRO A 344 12.43 -16.29 -13.64
N THR A 345 12.38 -17.07 -12.56
CA THR A 345 12.47 -18.55 -12.63
C THR A 345 11.29 -19.15 -13.38
N TRP A 346 10.09 -18.62 -13.14
CA TRP A 346 8.89 -19.05 -13.86
C TRP A 346 8.94 -18.63 -15.33
N THR A 347 9.23 -17.36 -15.61
CA THR A 347 9.22 -16.82 -16.97
C THR A 347 10.28 -17.45 -17.88
N GLY A 348 11.41 -17.89 -17.31
CA GLY A 348 12.46 -18.65 -18.00
C GLY A 348 12.26 -20.16 -18.03
N SER A 349 11.18 -20.70 -17.42
CA SER A 349 11.00 -22.15 -17.31
C SER A 349 10.51 -22.80 -18.62
N GLU A 350 10.97 -24.01 -18.87
CA GLU A 350 10.47 -24.84 -19.98
C GLU A 350 8.99 -25.19 -19.80
N LEU A 351 8.53 -25.32 -18.55
CA LEU A 351 7.13 -25.61 -18.26
C LEU A 351 6.21 -24.53 -18.84
N ARG A 352 6.55 -23.24 -18.58
CA ARG A 352 5.83 -22.10 -19.17
C ARG A 352 5.87 -22.11 -20.70
N ALA A 353 7.04 -22.43 -21.28
CA ALA A 353 7.20 -22.48 -22.72
C ALA A 353 6.32 -23.54 -23.39
N ARG A 354 6.05 -24.67 -22.72
CA ARG A 354 5.19 -25.77 -23.19
C ARG A 354 3.70 -25.48 -23.06
N LEU A 355 3.30 -24.47 -22.27
CA LEU A 355 1.88 -24.14 -22.11
C LEU A 355 1.28 -23.58 -23.41
N PRO A 356 0.04 -23.98 -23.75
CA PRO A 356 -0.68 -23.38 -24.85
C PRO A 356 -0.94 -21.89 -24.59
N GLY A 357 -1.06 -21.09 -25.66
CA GLY A 357 -1.15 -19.64 -25.57
C GLY A 357 -2.26 -19.11 -24.63
N TRP A 358 -3.40 -19.80 -24.62
CA TRP A 358 -4.53 -19.45 -23.74
C TRP A 358 -4.26 -19.70 -22.25
N ALA A 359 -3.43 -20.69 -21.90
CA ALA A 359 -3.12 -21.05 -20.52
C ALA A 359 -1.97 -20.20 -19.94
N ARG A 360 -1.13 -19.57 -20.78
CA ARG A 360 0.04 -18.82 -20.33
C ARG A 360 -0.33 -17.63 -19.43
N ARG A 361 -1.35 -16.84 -19.82
CA ARG A 361 -1.76 -15.67 -19.03
C ARG A 361 -2.31 -16.05 -17.65
N PRO A 362 -3.26 -17.00 -17.50
CA PRO A 362 -3.68 -17.48 -16.18
C PRO A 362 -2.53 -18.04 -15.35
N ALA A 363 -1.62 -18.81 -15.96
CA ALA A 363 -0.45 -19.36 -15.29
C ALA A 363 0.55 -18.26 -14.84
N ASP A 364 0.76 -17.24 -15.65
CA ASP A 364 1.58 -16.09 -15.28
C ASP A 364 0.97 -15.33 -14.08
N LEU A 365 -0.36 -15.12 -14.07
CA LEU A 365 -1.07 -14.50 -12.93
C LEU A 365 -0.95 -15.36 -11.66
N PHE A 366 -1.09 -16.66 -11.79
CA PHE A 366 -0.90 -17.59 -10.68
C PHE A 366 0.54 -17.53 -10.15
N ALA A 367 1.53 -17.56 -11.03
CA ALA A 367 2.93 -17.48 -10.67
C ALA A 367 3.28 -16.14 -9.97
N VAL A 368 2.77 -15.01 -10.47
CA VAL A 368 2.91 -13.70 -9.83
C VAL A 368 2.33 -13.72 -8.41
N THR A 369 1.13 -14.27 -8.25
CA THR A 369 0.46 -14.36 -6.95
C THR A 369 1.26 -15.25 -5.99
N LEU A 370 1.73 -16.40 -6.47
CA LEU A 370 2.55 -17.33 -5.68
C LEU A 370 3.85 -16.65 -5.24
N CYS A 371 4.57 -15.99 -6.15
CA CYS A 371 5.80 -15.26 -5.84
C CYS A 371 5.57 -14.14 -4.80
N ALA A 372 4.48 -13.38 -4.93
CA ALA A 372 4.09 -12.36 -3.98
C ALA A 372 3.80 -12.97 -2.59
N GLN A 373 3.06 -14.07 -2.56
CA GLN A 373 2.72 -14.77 -1.32
C GLN A 373 3.97 -15.37 -0.67
N MET A 374 4.87 -15.96 -1.46
CA MET A 374 6.17 -16.43 -0.97
C MET A 374 6.96 -15.32 -0.27
N GLY A 375 7.00 -14.13 -0.85
CA GLY A 375 7.68 -12.99 -0.22
C GLY A 375 6.99 -12.50 1.06
N SER A 376 5.67 -12.47 1.09
CA SER A 376 4.89 -11.90 2.21
C SER A 376 4.53 -12.90 3.33
N MET A 377 4.75 -14.20 3.12
CA MET A 377 4.36 -15.26 4.05
C MET A 377 4.84 -15.08 5.49
N PRO A 378 6.09 -14.63 5.75
CA PRO A 378 6.55 -14.40 7.12
C PRO A 378 5.67 -13.42 7.89
N ILE A 379 5.18 -12.39 7.21
CA ILE A 379 4.33 -11.36 7.81
C ILE A 379 2.88 -11.83 7.92
N ILE A 380 2.38 -12.57 6.93
CA ILE A 380 1.02 -13.14 6.98
C ILE A 380 0.86 -14.03 8.21
N GLY A 381 1.78 -14.95 8.45
CA GLY A 381 1.74 -15.85 9.60
C GLY A 381 1.85 -15.14 10.95
N SER A 382 2.71 -14.11 11.05
CA SER A 382 2.97 -13.42 12.31
C SER A 382 1.92 -12.35 12.67
N VAL A 383 1.34 -11.66 11.67
CA VAL A 383 0.44 -10.52 11.89
C VAL A 383 -1.02 -10.90 11.80
N PHE A 384 -1.38 -11.72 10.81
CA PHE A 384 -2.79 -12.06 10.57
C PHE A 384 -3.23 -13.35 11.26
N GLY A 385 -2.31 -14.28 11.51
CA GLY A 385 -2.63 -15.53 12.19
C GLY A 385 -3.50 -16.50 11.38
N TYR A 386 -3.71 -16.23 10.09
CA TYR A 386 -4.44 -17.12 9.19
C TYR A 386 -3.87 -17.08 7.77
N LEU A 387 -4.08 -18.16 7.04
CA LEU A 387 -3.77 -18.30 5.62
C LEU A 387 -5.03 -18.72 4.87
N SER A 388 -5.28 -18.10 3.72
CA SER A 388 -6.35 -18.53 2.80
C SER A 388 -5.72 -19.31 1.64
N PRO A 389 -5.90 -20.64 1.57
CA PRO A 389 -5.36 -21.45 0.47
C PRO A 389 -5.98 -21.09 -0.88
N TYR A 390 -7.26 -20.72 -0.87
CA TYR A 390 -7.98 -20.33 -2.08
C TYR A 390 -7.58 -18.94 -2.61
N GLY A 391 -6.85 -18.15 -1.83
CA GLY A 391 -6.39 -16.82 -2.23
C GLY A 391 -5.55 -16.82 -3.51
N LEU A 392 -4.80 -17.89 -3.79
CA LEU A 392 -4.05 -18.05 -5.05
C LEU A 392 -4.98 -18.11 -6.26
N LEU A 393 -6.03 -18.94 -6.20
CA LEU A 393 -7.02 -19.07 -7.27
C LEU A 393 -7.92 -17.84 -7.35
N ALA A 394 -8.34 -17.33 -6.18
CA ALA A 394 -9.11 -16.10 -6.08
C ALA A 394 -8.45 -14.93 -6.80
N ASN A 395 -7.16 -14.76 -6.64
CA ASN A 395 -6.43 -13.67 -7.30
C ASN A 395 -6.37 -13.82 -8.82
N VAL A 396 -6.23 -15.04 -9.35
CA VAL A 396 -6.25 -15.28 -10.80
C VAL A 396 -7.59 -14.84 -11.43
N LEU A 397 -8.69 -15.05 -10.71
CA LEU A 397 -10.03 -14.68 -11.16
C LEU A 397 -10.37 -13.22 -10.84
N LEU A 398 -10.22 -12.83 -9.56
CA LEU A 398 -10.77 -11.57 -9.05
C LEU A 398 -9.90 -10.35 -9.38
N VAL A 399 -8.59 -10.49 -9.53
CA VAL A 399 -7.69 -9.35 -9.85
C VAL A 399 -7.99 -8.77 -11.25
N PRO A 400 -8.08 -9.57 -12.35
CA PRO A 400 -8.50 -9.03 -13.64
C PRO A 400 -9.91 -8.45 -13.60
N TRP A 401 -10.82 -9.11 -12.87
CA TRP A 401 -12.20 -8.64 -12.73
C TRP A 401 -12.28 -7.32 -11.95
N THR A 402 -11.47 -7.13 -10.90
CA THR A 402 -11.30 -5.84 -10.22
C THR A 402 -10.87 -4.74 -11.20
N GLY A 403 -10.00 -5.07 -12.14
CA GLY A 403 -9.61 -4.15 -13.21
C GLY A 403 -10.78 -3.69 -14.08
N LEU A 404 -11.67 -4.61 -14.44
CA LEU A 404 -12.91 -4.29 -15.19
C LEU A 404 -13.86 -3.41 -14.35
N ILE A 405 -14.01 -3.72 -13.06
CA ILE A 405 -14.85 -2.93 -12.15
C ILE A 405 -14.29 -1.51 -11.98
N LEU A 406 -12.97 -1.36 -11.81
CA LEU A 406 -12.33 -0.05 -11.66
C LEU A 406 -12.51 0.82 -12.92
N TRP A 407 -12.21 0.28 -14.09
CA TRP A 407 -12.35 1.04 -15.34
C TRP A 407 -13.83 1.25 -15.70
N GLY A 408 -14.70 0.26 -15.45
CA GLY A 408 -16.14 0.40 -15.58
C GLY A 408 -16.71 1.47 -14.65
N GLY A 409 -16.22 1.54 -13.41
CA GLY A 409 -16.60 2.57 -12.45
C GLY A 409 -16.16 3.98 -12.85
N ILE A 410 -14.93 4.12 -13.38
CA ILE A 410 -14.45 5.41 -13.92
C ILE A 410 -15.32 5.84 -15.11
N PHE A 411 -15.65 4.91 -16.02
CA PHE A 411 -16.53 5.17 -17.15
C PHE A 411 -17.94 5.55 -16.69
N LEU A 412 -18.50 4.85 -15.70
CA LEU A 412 -19.78 5.16 -15.09
C LEU A 412 -19.80 6.56 -14.48
N LEU A 413 -18.74 6.94 -13.75
CA LEU A 413 -18.58 8.29 -13.21
C LEU A 413 -18.53 9.36 -14.33
N ALA A 414 -17.84 9.09 -15.42
CA ALA A 414 -17.82 10.00 -16.57
C ALA A 414 -19.20 10.16 -17.22
N LEU A 415 -20.00 9.10 -17.22
CA LEU A 415 -21.38 9.13 -17.74
C LEU A 415 -22.41 9.66 -16.74
N SER A 416 -22.07 9.78 -15.46
CA SER A 416 -23.02 10.10 -14.37
C SER A 416 -23.72 11.45 -14.55
N ALA A 417 -23.17 12.35 -15.35
CA ALA A 417 -23.79 13.62 -15.75
C ALA A 417 -24.90 13.46 -16.81
N LEU A 418 -25.01 12.29 -17.45
CA LEU A 418 -25.96 12.04 -18.52
C LEU A 418 -27.20 11.30 -17.99
N PRO A 419 -28.41 11.56 -18.52
CA PRO A 419 -29.64 10.85 -18.11
C PRO A 419 -29.58 9.34 -18.30
N ALA A 420 -28.79 8.84 -19.25
CA ALA A 420 -28.56 7.43 -19.53
C ALA A 420 -27.68 6.71 -18.47
N SER A 421 -27.18 7.40 -17.47
CA SER A 421 -26.28 6.81 -16.46
C SER A 421 -26.96 5.79 -15.55
N MET A 422 -28.25 5.97 -15.21
CA MET A 422 -29.00 5.03 -14.36
C MET A 422 -29.11 3.61 -14.94
N PRO A 423 -29.56 3.39 -16.19
CA PRO A 423 -29.62 2.05 -16.76
C PRO A 423 -28.24 1.43 -16.91
N VAL A 424 -27.19 2.21 -17.21
CA VAL A 424 -25.82 1.71 -17.29
C VAL A 424 -25.31 1.31 -15.89
N GLY A 425 -25.63 2.08 -14.84
CA GLY A 425 -25.30 1.75 -13.47
C GLY A 425 -25.94 0.47 -12.99
N SER A 426 -27.24 0.31 -13.21
CA SER A 426 -27.98 -0.92 -12.84
C SER A 426 -27.52 -2.15 -13.64
N TRP A 427 -27.11 -1.95 -14.89
CA TRP A 427 -26.47 -3.01 -15.68
C TRP A 427 -25.12 -3.40 -15.10
N ALA A 428 -24.26 -2.42 -14.82
CA ALA A 428 -22.93 -2.66 -14.24
C ALA A 428 -23.01 -3.38 -12.88
N GLU A 429 -23.98 -2.99 -12.05
CA GLU A 429 -24.25 -3.65 -10.78
C GLU A 429 -24.59 -5.14 -10.99
N ARG A 430 -25.55 -5.43 -11.86
CA ARG A 430 -26.03 -6.81 -12.09
C ARG A 430 -25.01 -7.69 -12.81
N VAL A 431 -24.25 -7.14 -13.75
CA VAL A 431 -23.39 -7.93 -14.65
C VAL A 431 -21.94 -7.96 -14.14
N LEU A 432 -21.45 -6.92 -13.51
CA LEU A 432 -20.06 -6.85 -13.08
C LEU A 432 -19.89 -7.06 -11.57
N ILE A 433 -20.70 -6.38 -10.75
CA ILE A 433 -20.44 -6.31 -9.31
C ILE A 433 -21.13 -7.46 -8.56
N ALA A 434 -22.40 -7.74 -8.84
CA ALA A 434 -23.12 -8.81 -8.14
C ALA A 434 -22.50 -10.20 -8.36
N PRO A 435 -22.10 -10.62 -9.58
CA PRO A 435 -21.40 -11.89 -9.76
C PRO A 435 -20.01 -11.88 -9.11
N TYR A 436 -19.32 -10.73 -9.06
CA TYR A 436 -18.05 -10.59 -8.38
C TYR A 436 -18.19 -10.84 -6.87
N THR A 437 -19.15 -10.19 -6.22
CA THR A 437 -19.42 -10.41 -4.78
C THR A 437 -19.90 -11.84 -4.51
N ALA A 438 -20.73 -12.42 -5.40
CA ALA A 438 -21.14 -13.82 -5.33
C ALA A 438 -19.93 -14.78 -5.39
N ALA A 439 -18.98 -14.52 -6.28
CA ALA A 439 -17.75 -15.31 -6.39
C ALA A 439 -16.90 -15.20 -5.11
N VAL A 440 -16.77 -13.99 -4.54
CA VAL A 440 -16.05 -13.79 -3.27
C VAL A 440 -16.72 -14.57 -2.13
N ARG A 441 -18.05 -14.45 -1.98
CA ARG A 441 -18.81 -15.17 -0.94
C ARG A 441 -18.74 -16.69 -1.16
N GLY A 442 -18.83 -17.15 -2.40
CA GLY A 442 -18.67 -18.56 -2.77
C GLY A 442 -17.31 -19.11 -2.35
N LEU A 443 -16.22 -18.40 -2.62
CA LEU A 443 -14.88 -18.79 -2.19
C LEU A 443 -14.73 -18.75 -0.66
N ALA A 444 -15.33 -17.77 0.00
CA ALA A 444 -15.30 -17.63 1.46
C ALA A 444 -16.07 -18.76 2.18
N SER A 445 -17.09 -19.32 1.55
CA SER A 445 -17.91 -20.41 2.11
C SER A 445 -17.29 -21.80 1.94
N LEU A 446 -16.20 -21.93 1.19
CA LEU A 446 -15.54 -23.24 0.98
C LEU A 446 -14.91 -23.75 2.29
N PRO A 447 -14.92 -25.06 2.54
CA PRO A 447 -14.28 -25.64 3.70
C PRO A 447 -12.77 -25.35 3.67
N GLY A 448 -12.21 -24.88 4.79
CA GLY A 448 -10.80 -24.50 4.86
C GLY A 448 -10.45 -23.17 4.17
N ALA A 449 -11.42 -22.29 3.91
CA ALA A 449 -11.18 -20.98 3.31
C ALA A 449 -10.21 -20.11 4.16
N SER A 450 -10.17 -20.34 5.46
CA SER A 450 -9.22 -19.72 6.37
C SER A 450 -8.63 -20.78 7.29
N LEU A 451 -7.32 -21.01 7.17
CA LEU A 451 -6.59 -21.93 8.02
C LEU A 451 -5.86 -21.11 9.10
N PRO A 452 -6.04 -21.42 10.39
CA PRO A 452 -5.28 -20.77 11.45
C PRO A 452 -3.79 -21.16 11.31
N VAL A 453 -2.92 -20.17 11.35
CA VAL A 453 -1.47 -20.36 11.28
C VAL A 453 -0.80 -19.61 12.41
N GLY A 454 0.14 -20.27 13.10
CA GLY A 454 0.92 -19.61 14.14
C GLY A 454 2.09 -18.79 13.57
N PRO A 455 2.67 -17.89 14.39
CA PRO A 455 3.83 -17.07 13.98
C PRO A 455 5.04 -17.94 13.59
N GLN A 456 5.12 -19.16 14.08
CA GLN A 456 6.17 -20.13 13.75
C GLN A 456 6.20 -20.49 12.25
N LEU A 457 5.04 -20.50 11.57
CA LEU A 457 4.98 -20.78 10.13
C LEU A 457 5.78 -19.77 9.33
N GLY A 458 5.71 -18.47 9.70
CA GLY A 458 6.49 -17.41 9.07
C GLY A 458 8.00 -17.66 9.22
N LEU A 459 8.43 -18.12 10.38
CA LEU A 459 9.83 -18.44 10.66
C LEU A 459 10.31 -19.64 9.84
N TRP A 460 9.55 -20.72 9.82
CA TRP A 460 9.86 -21.90 9.00
C TRP A 460 9.94 -21.57 7.51
N TRP A 461 9.02 -20.74 7.05
CA TRP A 461 9.01 -20.29 5.66
C TRP A 461 10.24 -19.44 5.33
N LEU A 462 10.64 -18.51 6.23
CA LEU A 462 11.84 -17.70 6.05
C LEU A 462 13.09 -18.59 5.97
N CYS A 463 13.21 -19.58 6.85
CA CYS A 463 14.30 -20.55 6.82
C CYS A 463 14.33 -21.36 5.52
N ALA A 464 13.17 -21.80 5.03
CA ALA A 464 13.05 -22.52 3.77
C ALA A 464 13.43 -21.63 2.57
N ALA A 465 12.95 -20.39 2.53
CA ALA A 465 13.29 -19.45 1.46
C ALA A 465 14.78 -19.11 1.44
N LEU A 466 15.39 -18.87 2.60
CA LEU A 466 16.83 -18.66 2.72
C LEU A 466 17.61 -19.91 2.30
N GLY A 467 17.16 -21.10 2.68
CA GLY A 467 17.75 -22.36 2.27
C GLY A 467 17.75 -22.54 0.75
N VAL A 468 16.64 -22.22 0.09
CA VAL A 468 16.54 -22.27 -1.38
C VAL A 468 17.47 -21.25 -2.05
N LEU A 469 17.57 -20.04 -1.50
CA LEU A 469 18.46 -18.99 -2.03
C LEU A 469 19.94 -19.39 -1.85
N LEU A 470 20.32 -19.92 -0.71
CA LEU A 470 21.66 -20.43 -0.44
C LEU A 470 22.00 -21.62 -1.35
N LEU A 471 21.07 -22.58 -1.50
CA LEU A 471 21.27 -23.71 -2.41
C LEU A 471 21.51 -23.25 -3.85
N ARG A 472 20.74 -22.26 -4.31
CA ARG A 472 20.95 -21.66 -5.63
C ARG A 472 22.32 -21.00 -5.75
N ALA A 473 22.73 -20.19 -4.77
CA ALA A 473 24.03 -19.54 -4.79
C ALA A 473 25.17 -20.58 -4.90
N VAL A 474 25.06 -21.69 -4.14
CA VAL A 474 26.03 -22.79 -4.22
C VAL A 474 25.99 -23.50 -5.58
N LEU A 475 24.81 -23.77 -6.14
CA LEU A 475 24.67 -24.42 -7.44
C LEU A 475 25.19 -23.54 -8.59
N ASP A 476 24.98 -22.21 -8.51
CA ASP A 476 25.51 -21.26 -9.49
C ASP A 476 27.05 -21.16 -9.44
N GLU A 477 27.68 -21.33 -8.26
CA GLU A 477 29.13 -21.37 -8.10
C GLU A 477 29.73 -22.71 -8.54
N THR A 478 28.99 -23.82 -8.39
CA THR A 478 29.48 -25.17 -8.72
C THR A 478 29.12 -25.62 -10.14
N GLY A 479 28.35 -24.83 -10.88
CA GLY A 479 27.96 -25.12 -12.25
C GLY A 479 29.17 -25.21 -13.21
N PRO A 480 29.17 -26.12 -14.21
CA PRO A 480 30.36 -26.47 -15.05
C PRO A 480 30.79 -25.39 -16.04
N GLY A 481 30.54 -24.10 -15.73
CA GLY A 481 30.85 -22.96 -16.63
C GLY A 481 31.95 -22.00 -16.15
N HIS A 482 32.54 -22.18 -14.98
CA HIS A 482 33.62 -21.30 -14.47
C HIS A 482 34.95 -22.03 -14.35
N GLY A 483 35.37 -22.64 -15.46
CA GLY A 483 36.77 -22.96 -15.67
C GLY A 483 37.57 -21.66 -15.86
N PRO A 484 38.86 -21.60 -15.38
CA PRO A 484 39.68 -20.41 -15.53
C PRO A 484 39.81 -20.07 -17.02
N LEU A 485 39.52 -18.83 -17.38
CA LEU A 485 39.76 -18.27 -18.73
C LEU A 485 41.21 -18.48 -19.08
N HIS A 486 41.50 -19.55 -19.80
CA HIS A 486 42.79 -19.68 -20.51
C HIS A 486 42.89 -18.50 -21.50
N HIS A 487 43.84 -17.62 -21.24
CA HIS A 487 44.32 -16.65 -22.20
C HIS A 487 44.62 -17.37 -23.53
N ARG A 488 43.68 -17.30 -24.47
CA ARG A 488 44.04 -17.59 -25.87
C ARG A 488 44.81 -16.39 -26.37
N ALA A 489 46.13 -16.61 -26.49
CA ALA A 489 47.02 -15.75 -27.23
C ALA A 489 46.47 -15.56 -28.66
N ALA A 490 46.41 -14.31 -29.11
CA ALA A 490 46.09 -13.98 -30.49
C ALA A 490 47.22 -14.51 -31.40
N PRO A 491 46.91 -15.15 -32.53
CA PRO A 491 47.91 -15.40 -33.56
C PRO A 491 48.22 -14.10 -34.30
N ARG A 492 49.50 -13.96 -34.65
CA ARG A 492 50.09 -12.86 -35.41
C ARG A 492 49.49 -12.69 -36.81
#